data_13749b2a64356cb61234836c046462b9
#
_entry.id   13749b2a64356cb61234836c046462b9
#
_cell.length_a   1.000
_cell.length_b   1.000
_cell.length_c   1.000
_cell.angle_alpha   90.00
_cell.angle_beta   90.00
_cell.angle_gamma   90.00
#
_symmetry.space_group_name_H-M   'P 1'
#
loop_
_entity.id
_entity.type
_entity.pdbx_description
1 polymer ?
#
loop_
_entity_poly.entity_id
_entity_poly.type
_entity_poly.pdbx_seq_one_letter_code
_entity_poly.pdbx_strand_id
1 'polypeptide(L)'
;MNGYFAIQLDKASCNVVKKNATMPVIVSDHITLAYKPVKKVYDKYSKLIGKKVGAIIKGYRSNANIDALWVGDMFLMNDKKIKRHDKGAAHITLSHKKGYKQGDANTMFTKPDVKIKTNGYVEGKVKYFSYE
;
A
#
# COMPACT_ATOMS: atom_id res chain seq x y z
N MET A 1 -7.42 15.90 8.82
CA MET A 1 -6.08 16.35 8.43
C MET A 1 -5.85 16.06 6.95
N ASN A 2 -5.23 16.98 6.27
CA ASN A 2 -5.21 16.98 4.79
C ASN A 2 -3.97 16.27 4.23
N GLY A 3 -4.00 14.97 4.28
CA GLY A 3 -2.93 14.12 3.82
C GLY A 3 -3.21 12.66 4.13
N TYR A 4 -2.17 11.83 4.07
CA TYR A 4 -2.32 10.42 4.39
C TYR A 4 -1.02 9.82 4.90
N PHE A 5 -1.14 8.80 5.76
CA PHE A 5 -0.01 7.97 6.17
C PHE A 5 0.13 6.81 5.20
N ALA A 6 1.35 6.51 4.84
CA ALA A 6 1.67 5.38 4.00
C ALA A 6 3.05 4.83 4.34
N ILE A 7 3.27 3.57 4.00
CA ILE A 7 4.60 2.98 3.97
C ILE A 7 5.18 3.32 2.60
N GLN A 8 6.19 4.16 2.57
CA GLN A 8 6.95 4.40 1.36
C GLN A 8 7.95 3.28 1.17
N LEU A 9 7.80 2.49 0.12
CA LEU A 9 8.68 1.38 -0.17
C LEU A 9 10.09 1.88 -0.46
N ASP A 10 11.10 1.11 -0.02
CA ASP A 10 12.48 1.40 -0.38
C ASP A 10 12.70 1.13 -1.88
N LYS A 11 13.83 1.60 -2.40
CA LYS A 11 14.11 1.52 -3.84
C LYS A 11 14.15 0.07 -4.34
N ALA A 12 14.73 -0.83 -3.58
CA ALA A 12 14.82 -2.24 -3.97
C ALA A 12 13.41 -2.86 -4.03
N SER A 13 12.55 -2.58 -3.05
CA SER A 13 11.17 -3.07 -3.04
C SER A 13 10.34 -2.46 -4.18
N CYS A 14 10.47 -1.16 -4.45
CA CYS A 14 9.84 -0.53 -5.61
C CYS A 14 10.22 -1.22 -6.92
N ASN A 15 11.50 -1.51 -7.10
CA ASN A 15 11.98 -2.17 -8.32
C ASN A 15 11.43 -3.59 -8.47
N VAL A 16 11.28 -4.32 -7.38
CA VAL A 16 10.72 -5.68 -7.41
C VAL A 16 9.23 -5.64 -7.77
N VAL A 17 8.44 -4.80 -7.10
CA VAL A 17 6.99 -4.76 -7.33
C VAL A 17 6.64 -4.16 -8.69
N LYS A 18 7.40 -3.18 -9.14
CA LYS A 18 7.22 -2.51 -10.43
C LYS A 18 7.26 -3.47 -11.63
N LYS A 19 7.99 -4.57 -11.51
CA LYS A 19 8.04 -5.61 -12.56
C LYS A 19 6.68 -6.26 -12.83
N ASN A 20 5.75 -6.16 -11.89
CA ASN A 20 4.41 -6.71 -12.04
C ASN A 20 3.41 -5.72 -12.66
N ALA A 21 3.80 -4.47 -12.82
CA ALA A 21 2.94 -3.44 -13.41
C ALA A 21 2.74 -3.68 -14.90
N THR A 22 1.50 -3.56 -15.37
CA THR A 22 1.15 -3.87 -16.77
C THR A 22 0.56 -2.68 -17.53
N MET A 23 0.38 -1.54 -16.88
CA MET A 23 -0.33 -0.38 -17.45
C MET A 23 0.57 0.85 -17.54
N PRO A 24 0.16 1.88 -18.35
CA PRO A 24 1.06 3.00 -18.68
C PRO A 24 1.48 3.89 -17.51
N VAL A 25 0.59 4.12 -16.55
CA VAL A 25 0.90 5.00 -15.41
C VAL A 25 1.40 4.14 -14.26
N ILE A 26 2.70 4.16 -14.01
CA ILE A 26 3.34 3.35 -12.95
C ILE A 26 3.29 4.10 -11.63
N VAL A 27 2.83 3.41 -10.59
CA VAL A 27 2.82 3.90 -9.20
C VAL A 27 3.83 3.11 -8.37
N SER A 28 3.50 1.90 -7.93
CA SER A 28 4.41 0.89 -7.35
C SER A 28 5.33 1.39 -6.23
N ASP A 29 4.89 2.32 -5.38
CA ASP A 29 5.79 2.98 -4.43
C ASP A 29 5.31 3.03 -2.98
N HIS A 30 4.05 2.68 -2.68
CA HIS A 30 3.56 2.81 -1.31
C HIS A 30 2.40 1.88 -0.96
N ILE A 31 2.23 1.71 0.36
CA ILE A 31 1.06 1.03 0.96
C ILE A 31 0.36 2.06 1.85
N THR A 32 -0.87 2.43 1.51
CA THR A 32 -1.64 3.40 2.31
C THR A 32 -2.07 2.79 3.64
N LEU A 33 -1.85 3.52 4.73
CA LEU A 33 -2.25 3.13 6.09
C LEU A 33 -3.50 3.87 6.56
N ALA A 34 -3.55 5.18 6.36
CA ALA A 34 -4.67 6.00 6.79
C ALA A 34 -4.79 7.22 5.88
N TYR A 35 -5.94 7.34 5.21
CA TYR A 35 -6.25 8.44 4.29
C TYR A 35 -7.07 9.50 5.01
N LYS A 36 -6.65 10.77 4.90
CA LYS A 36 -7.30 11.92 5.58
C LYS A 36 -7.67 11.62 7.03
N PRO A 37 -6.68 11.25 7.88
CA PRO A 37 -6.98 10.80 9.23
C PRO A 37 -7.56 11.93 10.10
N VAL A 38 -8.52 11.57 10.96
CA VAL A 38 -8.92 12.48 12.06
C VAL A 38 -7.80 12.56 13.08
N LYS A 39 -7.83 13.57 13.96
CA LYS A 39 -6.73 13.85 14.91
C LYS A 39 -6.29 12.63 15.72
N LYS A 40 -7.22 11.87 16.25
CA LYS A 40 -6.93 10.66 17.04
C LYS A 40 -6.11 9.64 16.25
N VAL A 41 -6.47 9.41 15.00
CA VAL A 41 -5.78 8.50 14.10
C VAL A 41 -4.44 9.08 13.69
N TYR A 42 -4.39 10.37 13.38
CA TYR A 42 -3.15 11.07 13.10
C TYR A 42 -2.12 10.90 14.22
N ASP A 43 -2.55 11.14 15.47
CA ASP A 43 -1.66 11.02 16.63
C ASP A 43 -1.13 9.60 16.80
N LYS A 44 -1.96 8.60 16.51
CA LYS A 44 -1.56 7.19 16.56
C LYS A 44 -0.45 6.86 15.55
N TYR A 45 -0.65 7.23 14.29
CA TYR A 45 0.30 6.88 13.23
C TYR A 45 1.51 7.81 13.18
N SER A 46 1.40 9.05 13.67
CA SER A 46 2.53 9.98 13.69
C SER A 46 3.71 9.45 14.50
N LYS A 47 3.44 8.64 15.52
CA LYS A 47 4.47 8.00 16.35
C LYS A 47 5.29 6.96 15.57
N LEU A 48 4.79 6.52 14.43
CA LEU A 48 5.43 5.50 13.59
C LEU A 48 6.27 6.10 12.47
N ILE A 49 6.19 7.41 12.24
CA ILE A 49 6.92 8.09 11.15
C ILE A 49 8.42 7.76 11.26
N GLY A 50 8.99 7.35 10.14
CA GLY A 50 10.40 6.97 10.03
C GLY A 50 10.72 5.54 10.45
N LYS A 51 9.79 4.83 11.04
CA LYS A 51 9.99 3.43 11.43
C LYS A 51 9.91 2.52 10.22
N LYS A 52 10.81 1.53 10.18
CA LYS A 52 10.86 0.55 9.11
C LYS A 52 9.78 -0.50 9.29
N VAL A 53 9.11 -0.84 8.18
CA VAL A 53 8.04 -1.82 8.13
C VAL A 53 8.34 -2.85 7.06
N GLY A 54 8.18 -4.13 7.39
CA GLY A 54 8.16 -5.21 6.43
C GLY A 54 6.73 -5.63 6.14
N ALA A 55 6.45 -6.04 4.91
CA ALA A 55 5.13 -6.47 4.49
C ALA A 55 5.20 -7.70 3.60
N ILE A 56 4.25 -8.60 3.78
CA ILE A 56 4.14 -9.83 3.00
C ILE A 56 3.14 -9.62 1.87
N ILE A 57 3.53 -9.92 0.64
CA ILE A 57 2.65 -9.87 -0.52
C ILE A 57 1.82 -11.16 -0.57
N LYS A 58 0.51 -11.03 -0.61
CA LYS A 58 -0.42 -12.16 -0.65
C LYS A 58 -0.88 -12.53 -2.04
N GLY A 59 -0.98 -11.56 -2.94
CA GLY A 59 -1.52 -11.85 -4.25
C GLY A 59 -1.47 -10.68 -5.19
N TYR A 60 -1.94 -10.92 -6.39
CA TYR A 60 -2.02 -9.93 -7.46
C TYR A 60 -3.44 -9.91 -8.02
N ARG A 61 -3.91 -8.74 -8.36
CA ARG A 61 -5.18 -8.60 -9.06
C ARG A 61 -5.13 -7.46 -10.06
N SER A 62 -5.79 -7.66 -11.18
CA SER A 62 -5.98 -6.61 -12.16
C SER A 62 -7.40 -6.61 -12.69
N ASN A 63 -7.85 -5.46 -13.12
CA ASN A 63 -9.03 -5.31 -13.96
C ASN A 63 -8.61 -4.59 -15.25
N ALA A 64 -9.57 -4.15 -16.06
CA ALA A 64 -9.26 -3.48 -17.32
C ALA A 64 -8.48 -2.15 -17.16
N ASN A 65 -8.48 -1.55 -15.97
CA ASN A 65 -8.05 -0.17 -15.75
C ASN A 65 -6.93 0.01 -14.75
N ILE A 66 -6.72 -0.95 -13.85
CA ILE A 66 -5.77 -0.83 -12.74
C ILE A 66 -5.27 -2.21 -12.32
N ASP A 67 -4.03 -2.29 -11.87
CA ASP A 67 -3.51 -3.49 -11.23
C ASP A 67 -2.85 -3.16 -9.88
N ALA A 68 -2.87 -4.13 -8.98
CA ALA A 68 -2.38 -3.96 -7.62
C ALA A 68 -1.94 -5.29 -7.01
N LEU A 69 -1.07 -5.21 -6.01
CA LEU A 69 -0.69 -6.33 -5.16
C LEU A 69 -1.46 -6.27 -3.85
N TRP A 70 -1.98 -7.41 -3.40
CA TRP A 70 -2.61 -7.54 -2.10
C TRP A 70 -1.55 -7.76 -1.04
N VAL A 71 -1.54 -6.90 -0.03
CA VAL A 71 -0.62 -6.97 1.10
C VAL A 71 -1.30 -7.71 2.26
N GLY A 72 -0.58 -8.66 2.80
CA GLY A 72 -1.00 -9.40 4.00
C GLY A 72 -0.50 -8.71 5.27
N ASP A 73 0.18 -9.47 6.10
CA ASP A 73 0.70 -8.95 7.36
C ASP A 73 1.80 -7.90 7.15
N MET A 74 1.75 -6.86 7.97
CA MET A 74 2.76 -5.81 8.03
C MET A 74 3.34 -5.76 9.44
N PHE A 75 4.66 -5.65 9.53
CA PHE A 75 5.39 -5.71 10.80
C PHE A 75 6.37 -4.56 10.94
N LEU A 76 6.38 -3.93 12.12
CA LEU A 76 7.51 -3.12 12.55
C LEU A 76 8.72 -4.03 12.81
N MET A 77 9.92 -3.49 12.83
CA MET A 77 11.15 -4.27 13.03
C MET A 77 11.23 -4.97 14.40
N ASN A 78 10.42 -4.58 15.36
CA ASN A 78 10.29 -5.27 16.67
C ASN A 78 9.22 -6.38 16.64
N ASP A 79 8.82 -6.83 15.47
CA ASP A 79 7.79 -7.85 15.23
C ASP A 79 6.36 -7.45 15.60
N LYS A 80 6.15 -6.20 15.97
CA LYS A 80 4.80 -5.68 16.24
C LYS A 80 4.03 -5.48 14.93
N LYS A 81 2.88 -6.13 14.82
CA LYS A 81 2.00 -5.98 13.65
C LYS A 81 1.37 -4.59 13.61
N ILE A 82 1.25 -4.05 12.42
CA ILE A 82 0.46 -2.85 12.16
C ILE A 82 -0.61 -3.16 11.13
N LYS A 83 -1.67 -2.36 11.12
CA LYS A 83 -2.81 -2.55 10.21
C LYS A 83 -3.14 -1.24 9.51
N ARG A 84 -3.73 -1.36 8.33
CA ARG A 84 -4.37 -0.23 7.67
C ARG A 84 -5.59 0.19 8.50
N HIS A 85 -5.72 1.49 8.73
CA HIS A 85 -6.87 2.05 9.46
C HIS A 85 -8.13 2.10 8.59
N ASP A 86 -7.99 2.48 7.32
CA ASP A 86 -9.12 2.67 6.43
C ASP A 86 -9.77 1.34 6.06
N LYS A 87 -11.02 1.41 5.62
CA LYS A 87 -11.73 0.25 5.08
C LYS A 87 -11.02 -0.27 3.83
N GLY A 88 -11.04 -1.59 3.66
CA GLY A 88 -10.41 -2.25 2.54
C GLY A 88 -9.10 -2.90 2.90
N ALA A 89 -8.61 -3.74 2.01
CA ALA A 89 -7.37 -4.47 2.22
C ALA A 89 -6.16 -3.57 1.94
N ALA A 90 -5.11 -3.75 2.73
CA ALA A 90 -3.83 -3.12 2.42
C ALA A 90 -3.34 -3.62 1.05
N HIS A 91 -2.86 -2.70 0.22
CA HIS A 91 -2.42 -3.03 -1.13
C HIS A 91 -1.37 -2.04 -1.63
N ILE A 92 -0.66 -2.47 -2.68
CA ILE A 92 0.24 -1.62 -3.45
C ILE A 92 -0.40 -1.44 -4.82
N THR A 93 -0.83 -0.23 -5.14
CA THR A 93 -1.25 0.08 -6.51
C THR A 93 -0.02 0.04 -7.41
N LEU A 94 -0.03 -0.84 -8.40
CA LEU A 94 1.10 -1.00 -9.32
C LEU A 94 1.07 0.00 -10.45
N SER A 95 -0.03 0.01 -11.19
CA SER A 95 -0.19 0.87 -12.36
C SER A 95 -1.67 1.06 -12.69
N HIS A 96 -1.95 2.05 -13.54
CA HIS A 96 -3.31 2.29 -14.02
C HIS A 96 -3.28 2.94 -15.41
N LYS A 97 -4.43 2.94 -16.07
CA LYS A 97 -4.62 3.67 -17.31
C LYS A 97 -4.76 5.17 -17.03
N LYS A 98 -4.48 6.00 -18.02
CA LYS A 98 -4.73 7.44 -17.95
C LYS A 98 -6.18 7.70 -17.58
N GLY A 99 -6.42 8.65 -16.67
CA GLY A 99 -7.76 9.03 -16.22
C GLY A 99 -8.27 8.23 -15.04
N TYR A 100 -7.60 7.16 -14.62
CA TYR A 100 -7.95 6.38 -13.45
C TYR A 100 -7.08 6.78 -12.26
N LYS A 101 -7.59 6.58 -11.04
CA LYS A 101 -6.95 6.99 -9.80
C LYS A 101 -6.44 5.79 -9.02
N GLN A 102 -5.38 5.99 -8.25
CA GLN A 102 -4.84 4.96 -7.35
C GLN A 102 -5.88 4.43 -6.37
N GLY A 103 -6.78 5.30 -5.89
CA GLY A 103 -7.86 4.92 -4.97
C GLY A 103 -8.84 3.90 -5.55
N ASP A 104 -8.90 3.75 -6.86
CA ASP A 104 -9.76 2.75 -7.51
C ASP A 104 -9.36 1.32 -7.14
N ALA A 105 -8.14 1.10 -6.66
CA ALA A 105 -7.69 -0.20 -6.17
C ALA A 105 -8.29 -0.58 -4.80
N ASN A 106 -8.86 0.35 -4.06
CA ASN A 106 -9.38 0.10 -2.72
C ASN A 106 -10.47 -0.98 -2.66
N THR A 107 -11.21 -1.18 -3.73
CA THR A 107 -12.30 -2.17 -3.80
C THR A 107 -11.90 -3.48 -4.45
N MET A 108 -10.68 -3.62 -4.94
CA MET A 108 -10.26 -4.80 -5.70
C MET A 108 -10.10 -6.06 -4.84
N PHE A 109 -9.76 -5.89 -3.57
CA PHE A 109 -9.44 -7.01 -2.67
C PHE A 109 -10.52 -7.21 -1.59
N THR A 110 -11.78 -7.00 -1.95
CA THR A 110 -12.91 -7.15 -1.03
C THR A 110 -13.47 -8.56 -0.99
N LYS A 111 -13.09 -9.41 -1.95
CA LYS A 111 -13.57 -10.81 -2.05
C LYS A 111 -12.50 -11.77 -1.52
N PRO A 112 -12.90 -12.84 -0.81
CA PRO A 112 -11.96 -13.74 -0.17
C PRO A 112 -11.17 -14.65 -1.12
N ASP A 113 -11.53 -14.76 -2.37
CA ASP A 113 -10.99 -15.73 -3.33
C ASP A 113 -10.00 -15.14 -4.35
N VAL A 114 -9.26 -14.13 -3.94
CA VAL A 114 -8.20 -13.57 -4.80
C VAL A 114 -7.07 -14.58 -4.93
N LYS A 115 -6.71 -14.92 -6.17
CA LYS A 115 -5.62 -15.87 -6.45
C LYS A 115 -4.28 -15.25 -6.06
N ILE A 116 -3.50 -16.02 -5.31
CA ILE A 116 -2.13 -15.66 -4.97
C ILE A 116 -1.24 -15.96 -6.16
N LYS A 117 -0.59 -14.95 -6.72
CA LYS A 117 0.35 -15.11 -7.83
C LYS A 117 1.80 -15.01 -7.40
N THR A 118 2.07 -14.44 -6.25
CA THR A 118 3.44 -14.23 -5.79
C THR A 118 3.50 -14.30 -4.28
N ASN A 119 4.59 -14.89 -3.81
CA ASN A 119 5.01 -14.79 -2.42
C ASN A 119 6.17 -13.81 -2.41
N GLY A 120 5.94 -12.63 -1.88
CA GLY A 120 6.95 -11.61 -1.85
C GLY A 120 7.02 -10.93 -0.50
N TYR A 121 8.13 -10.29 -0.29
CA TYR A 121 8.36 -9.47 0.90
C TYR A 121 8.87 -8.11 0.43
N VAL A 122 8.33 -7.06 1.00
CA VAL A 122 8.75 -5.69 0.70
C VAL A 122 9.00 -4.94 2.00
N GLU A 123 9.84 -3.90 1.92
CA GLU A 123 10.18 -3.06 3.05
C GLU A 123 10.03 -1.59 2.69
N GLY A 124 9.73 -0.79 3.70
CA GLY A 124 9.65 0.65 3.56
C GLY A 124 9.62 1.32 4.91
N LYS A 125 9.37 2.62 4.90
CA LYS A 125 9.25 3.43 6.12
C LYS A 125 7.92 4.15 6.15
N VAL A 126 7.36 4.30 7.34
CA VAL A 126 6.15 5.09 7.53
C VAL A 126 6.44 6.56 7.27
N LYS A 127 5.62 7.17 6.44
CA LYS A 127 5.68 8.62 6.14
C LYS A 127 4.28 9.22 6.11
N TYR A 128 4.23 10.52 6.33
CA TYR A 128 3.02 11.30 6.14
C TYR A 128 3.18 12.16 4.88
N PHE A 129 2.23 12.05 3.98
CA PHE A 129 2.19 12.83 2.74
C PHE A 129 1.07 13.87 2.84
N SER A 130 1.47 15.13 2.89
CA SER A 130 0.52 16.25 2.95
C SER A 130 0.13 16.67 1.54
N TYR A 131 -1.13 17.06 1.36
CA TYR A 131 -1.60 17.68 0.11
C TYR A 131 -1.34 19.18 0.04
N GLU A 132 -0.82 19.75 1.11
CA GLU A 132 -0.51 21.17 1.19
C GLU A 132 0.93 21.47 0.80
#